data_4cb0717690050bacad4267355716b9a8
#
_entry.id   4cb0717690050bacad4267355716b9a8
#
_cell.length_a   1.000
_cell.length_b   1.000
_cell.length_c   1.000
_cell.angle_alpha   90.00
_cell.angle_beta   90.00
_cell.angle_gamma   90.00
#
_symmetry.space_group_name_H-M   'P 1'
#
loop_
_entity.id
_entity.type
_entity.pdbx_description
1 polymer ?
#
loop_
_entity_poly.entity_id
_entity_poly.type
_entity_poly.pdbx_seq_one_letter_code
_entity_poly.pdbx_strand_id
1 'polypeptide(L)'
;MAIITVGTIPATRFIKKAGINVDKNDFVTVDKHMKTNIDNIYAIGDIAKVESIIKGIFVTLAVVPPSKKQARVVGDNILGIDSVYTGTTNTSILSVFGYQVAKTRSFRAKINGTWY
;
A
#
# COMPACT_ATOMS: atom_id res chain seq x y z
N MET A 1 -13.60 -30.50 -5.52
CA MET A 1 -13.43 -29.11 -5.97
C MET A 1 -12.19 -28.55 -5.30
N ALA A 2 -11.27 -27.96 -6.03
CA ALA A 2 -10.09 -27.27 -5.47
C ALA A 2 -10.23 -25.77 -5.72
N ILE A 3 -9.94 -24.95 -4.69
CA ILE A 3 -9.95 -23.49 -4.77
C ILE A 3 -8.51 -23.01 -4.59
N ILE A 4 -7.98 -22.28 -5.58
CA ILE A 4 -6.61 -21.79 -5.59
C ILE A 4 -6.65 -20.26 -5.46
N THR A 5 -6.06 -19.71 -4.39
CA THR A 5 -6.01 -18.27 -4.10
C THR A 5 -4.56 -17.86 -3.80
N VAL A 6 -3.76 -17.72 -4.85
CA VAL A 6 -2.30 -17.50 -4.75
C VAL A 6 -1.88 -16.03 -4.69
N GLY A 7 -2.82 -15.10 -4.51
CA GLY A 7 -2.58 -13.66 -4.44
C GLY A 7 -2.82 -12.93 -5.75
N THR A 8 -2.40 -11.67 -5.79
CA THR A 8 -2.62 -10.75 -6.91
C THR A 8 -1.31 -10.15 -7.40
N ILE A 9 -1.24 -9.84 -8.69
CA ILE A 9 -0.13 -9.13 -9.32
C ILE A 9 -0.66 -7.79 -9.83
N PRO A 10 0.01 -6.65 -9.55
CA PRO A 10 -0.44 -5.36 -10.02
C PRO A 10 -0.38 -5.25 -11.55
N ALA A 11 -1.44 -4.72 -12.18
CA ALA A 11 -1.54 -4.55 -13.64
C ALA A 11 -0.81 -3.28 -14.11
N THR A 12 0.52 -3.20 -13.90
CA THR A 12 1.33 -1.99 -14.12
C THR A 12 2.06 -1.92 -15.44
N ARG A 13 1.82 -2.86 -16.36
CA ARG A 13 2.53 -2.90 -17.65
C ARG A 13 2.44 -1.58 -18.44
N PHE A 14 1.25 -0.96 -18.46
CA PHE A 14 1.05 0.33 -19.15
C PHE A 14 1.71 1.49 -18.40
N ILE A 15 1.74 1.43 -17.07
CA ILE A 15 2.35 2.43 -16.19
C ILE A 15 3.86 2.48 -16.41
N LYS A 16 4.53 1.32 -16.50
CA LYS A 16 5.96 1.23 -16.85
C LYS A 16 6.27 1.83 -18.22
N LYS A 17 5.41 1.57 -19.22
CA LYS A 17 5.57 2.14 -20.57
C LYS A 17 5.42 3.66 -20.59
N ALA A 18 4.67 4.23 -19.66
CA ALA A 18 4.51 5.66 -19.48
C ALA A 18 5.68 6.32 -18.69
N GLY A 19 6.70 5.55 -18.29
CA GLY A 19 7.86 6.06 -17.56
C GLY A 19 7.64 6.27 -16.07
N ILE A 20 6.55 5.76 -15.50
CA ILE A 20 6.29 5.82 -14.07
C ILE A 20 7.10 4.74 -13.34
N ASN A 21 7.78 5.13 -12.27
CA ASN A 21 8.63 4.24 -11.50
C ASN A 21 7.81 3.19 -10.74
N VAL A 22 8.24 1.93 -10.88
CA VAL A 22 7.72 0.81 -10.09
C VAL A 22 8.88 0.11 -9.37
N ASP A 23 8.55 -0.59 -8.28
CA ASP A 23 9.53 -1.40 -7.56
C ASP A 23 9.74 -2.78 -8.24
N LYS A 24 10.59 -3.63 -7.62
CA LYS A 24 10.89 -4.99 -8.12
C LYS A 24 9.67 -5.93 -8.17
N ASN A 25 8.60 -5.59 -7.47
CA ASN A 25 7.35 -6.35 -7.43
C ASN A 25 6.24 -5.68 -8.25
N ASP A 26 6.61 -4.71 -9.09
CA ASP A 26 5.72 -3.98 -9.99
C ASP A 26 4.72 -3.01 -9.31
N PHE A 27 4.94 -2.65 -8.04
CA PHE A 27 4.15 -1.62 -7.37
C PHE A 27 4.69 -0.22 -7.66
N VAL A 28 3.78 0.74 -7.88
CA VAL A 28 4.14 2.14 -8.14
C VAL A 28 4.74 2.76 -6.88
N THR A 29 5.92 3.36 -7.02
CA THR A 29 6.56 4.10 -5.94
C THR A 29 6.01 5.52 -5.88
N VAL A 30 5.61 5.95 -4.68
CA VAL A 30 5.07 7.28 -4.43
C VAL A 30 5.74 7.92 -3.22
N ASP A 31 5.72 9.24 -3.17
CA ASP A 31 6.16 10.01 -2.00
C ASP A 31 5.04 10.10 -0.93
N LYS A 32 5.29 10.88 0.13
CA LYS A 32 4.32 11.11 1.22
C LYS A 32 3.06 11.88 0.77
N HIS A 33 3.11 12.57 -0.36
CA HIS A 33 1.97 13.26 -0.98
C HIS A 33 1.24 12.40 -2.01
N MET A 34 1.63 11.11 -2.13
CA MET A 34 1.12 10.17 -3.11
C MET A 34 1.49 10.50 -4.56
N LYS A 35 2.51 11.36 -4.79
CA LYS A 35 3.03 11.72 -6.11
C LYS A 35 3.95 10.63 -6.63
N THR A 36 3.88 10.39 -7.93
CA THR A 36 4.84 9.56 -8.68
C THR A 36 6.09 10.39 -9.05
N ASN A 37 7.00 9.79 -9.80
CA ASN A 37 8.15 10.49 -10.39
C ASN A 37 7.77 11.43 -11.55
N ILE A 38 6.53 11.43 -12.02
CA ILE A 38 6.04 12.29 -13.07
C ILE A 38 5.12 13.35 -12.46
N ASP A 39 5.34 14.62 -12.81
CA ASP A 39 4.56 15.74 -12.31
C ASP A 39 3.07 15.58 -12.61
N ASN A 40 2.24 15.97 -11.65
CA ASN A 40 0.77 15.90 -11.71
C ASN A 40 0.19 14.48 -11.86
N ILE A 41 1.01 13.44 -11.65
CA ILE A 41 0.54 12.06 -11.61
C ILE A 41 0.67 11.50 -10.20
N TYR A 42 -0.44 11.00 -9.69
CA TYR A 42 -0.55 10.39 -8.37
C TYR A 42 -0.93 8.92 -8.50
N ALA A 43 -0.55 8.10 -7.52
CA ALA A 43 -0.99 6.71 -7.43
C ALA A 43 -1.46 6.39 -6.01
N ILE A 44 -2.60 5.70 -5.91
CA ILE A 44 -3.23 5.32 -4.64
C ILE A 44 -3.77 3.89 -4.71
N GLY A 45 -4.13 3.35 -3.55
CA GLY A 45 -4.77 2.03 -3.43
C GLY A 45 -3.79 0.88 -3.57
N ASP A 46 -4.28 -0.22 -4.08
CA ASP A 46 -3.59 -1.52 -4.12
C ASP A 46 -2.31 -1.50 -4.95
N ILE A 47 -2.20 -0.57 -5.88
CA ILE A 47 -1.06 -0.42 -6.77
C ILE A 47 0.08 0.40 -6.16
N ALA A 48 -0.22 1.25 -5.17
CA ALA A 48 0.74 2.16 -4.58
C ALA A 48 1.55 1.51 -3.46
N LYS A 49 2.87 1.67 -3.52
CA LYS A 49 3.78 1.28 -2.46
C LYS A 49 4.02 2.46 -1.54
N VAL A 50 3.55 2.36 -0.31
CA VAL A 50 3.63 3.42 0.69
C VAL A 50 4.50 3.03 1.87
N GLU A 51 5.06 4.02 2.55
CA GLU A 51 5.74 3.79 3.81
C GLU A 51 4.76 3.40 4.90
N SER A 52 5.13 2.40 5.71
CA SER A 52 4.41 2.05 6.93
C SER A 52 4.60 3.17 7.99
N ILE A 53 3.72 3.22 8.99
CA ILE A 53 3.94 4.04 10.19
C ILE A 53 5.30 3.74 10.83
N ILE A 54 5.79 2.53 10.66
CA ILE A 54 7.12 2.15 11.11
C ILE A 54 8.11 2.52 10.00
N LYS A 55 8.94 3.52 10.28
CA LYS A 55 9.92 4.07 9.34
C LYS A 55 10.79 2.99 8.68
N GLY A 56 11.07 3.19 7.40
CA GLY A 56 11.93 2.31 6.62
C GLY A 56 11.25 1.04 6.10
N ILE A 57 9.96 0.85 6.40
CA ILE A 57 9.20 -0.30 5.91
C ILE A 57 8.16 0.16 4.91
N PHE A 58 8.29 -0.33 3.69
CA PHE A 58 7.34 -0.07 2.63
C PHE A 58 6.36 -1.24 2.49
N VAL A 59 5.08 -0.92 2.34
CA VAL A 59 4.00 -1.88 2.25
C VAL A 59 3.07 -1.55 1.10
N THR A 60 2.44 -2.58 0.57
CA THR A 60 1.29 -2.49 -0.33
C THR A 60 0.09 -3.09 0.38
N LEU A 61 -1.05 -2.47 0.29
CA LEU A 61 -2.24 -2.85 1.05
C LEU A 61 -3.46 -2.87 0.15
N ALA A 62 -3.92 -4.06 -0.17
CA ALA A 62 -5.16 -4.30 -0.87
C ALA A 62 -6.36 -4.23 0.10
N VAL A 63 -6.56 -3.07 0.75
CA VAL A 63 -7.66 -2.83 1.69
C VAL A 63 -8.21 -1.41 1.57
N VAL A 64 -9.51 -1.27 1.69
CA VAL A 64 -10.24 -0.01 1.44
C VAL A 64 -9.87 1.15 2.38
N PRO A 65 -9.72 0.99 3.71
CA PRO A 65 -9.52 2.14 4.58
C PRO A 65 -8.25 2.97 4.29
N PRO A 66 -7.07 2.38 4.05
CA PRO A 66 -5.89 3.13 3.62
C PRO A 66 -6.10 3.88 2.30
N SER A 67 -6.74 3.25 1.31
CA SER A 67 -6.99 3.86 0.00
C SER A 67 -7.86 5.12 0.10
N LYS A 68 -8.86 5.14 0.98
CA LYS A 68 -9.69 6.33 1.24
C LYS A 68 -8.86 7.49 1.83
N LYS A 69 -7.94 7.20 2.77
CA LYS A 69 -7.05 8.21 3.33
C LYS A 69 -6.09 8.77 2.28
N GLN A 70 -5.54 7.89 1.44
CA GLN A 70 -4.67 8.27 0.32
C GLN A 70 -5.41 9.17 -0.68
N ALA A 71 -6.65 8.81 -1.04
CA ALA A 71 -7.48 9.61 -1.96
C ALA A 71 -7.74 11.02 -1.42
N ARG A 72 -7.97 11.15 -0.10
CA ARG A 72 -8.11 12.46 0.54
C ARG A 72 -6.84 13.30 0.42
N VAL A 73 -5.68 12.70 0.73
CA VAL A 73 -4.37 13.36 0.60
C VAL A 73 -4.14 13.86 -0.83
N VAL A 74 -4.47 13.04 -1.84
CA VAL A 74 -4.36 13.46 -3.24
C VAL A 74 -5.31 14.60 -3.56
N GLY A 75 -6.58 14.52 -3.13
CA GLY A 75 -7.56 15.60 -3.33
C GLY A 75 -7.09 16.92 -2.73
N ASP A 76 -6.62 16.91 -1.49
CA ASP A 76 -6.08 18.08 -0.82
C ASP A 76 -4.89 18.68 -1.61
N ASN A 77 -3.94 17.85 -2.03
CA ASN A 77 -2.74 18.30 -2.78
C ASN A 77 -3.11 18.87 -4.17
N ILE A 78 -4.10 18.31 -4.86
CA ILE A 78 -4.61 18.87 -6.14
C ILE A 78 -5.21 20.26 -5.92
N LEU A 79 -5.84 20.50 -4.77
CA LEU A 79 -6.42 21.80 -4.40
C LEU A 79 -5.38 22.78 -3.82
N GLY A 80 -4.10 22.42 -3.80
CA GLY A 80 -3.02 23.25 -3.26
C GLY A 80 -2.88 23.22 -1.74
N ILE A 81 -3.59 22.29 -1.06
CA ILE A 81 -3.46 22.09 0.38
C ILE A 81 -2.33 21.08 0.62
N ASP A 82 -1.31 21.45 1.40
CA ASP A 82 -0.20 20.56 1.74
C ASP A 82 -0.68 19.46 2.71
N SER A 83 -1.02 18.30 2.17
CA SER A 83 -1.50 17.13 2.90
C SER A 83 -0.56 15.96 2.70
N VAL A 84 -0.30 15.20 3.77
CA VAL A 84 0.63 14.08 3.74
C VAL A 84 -0.01 12.79 4.25
N TYR A 85 0.34 11.69 3.60
CA TYR A 85 -0.04 10.37 4.05
C TYR A 85 0.95 9.86 5.12
N THR A 86 0.47 9.68 6.33
CA THR A 86 1.31 9.31 7.49
C THR A 86 1.58 7.81 7.59
N GLY A 87 1.18 7.04 6.58
CA GLY A 87 1.37 5.59 6.57
C GLY A 87 0.22 4.80 7.19
N THR A 88 0.45 3.53 7.40
CA THR A 88 -0.54 2.56 7.89
C THR A 88 0.08 1.51 8.78
N THR A 89 -0.71 0.98 9.72
CA THR A 89 -0.33 -0.15 10.60
C THR A 89 -0.57 -1.52 9.98
N ASN A 90 -1.15 -1.59 8.78
CA ASN A 90 -1.53 -2.85 8.14
C ASN A 90 -2.47 -3.72 9.00
N THR A 91 -3.45 -3.06 9.64
CA THR A 91 -4.48 -3.75 10.40
C THR A 91 -5.57 -4.28 9.47
N SER A 92 -5.98 -5.52 9.65
CA SER A 92 -7.10 -6.13 8.94
C SER A 92 -8.01 -6.89 9.89
N ILE A 93 -9.30 -6.90 9.57
CA ILE A 93 -10.33 -7.64 10.30
C ILE A 93 -11.04 -8.53 9.28
N LEU A 94 -11.18 -9.80 9.60
CA LEU A 94 -11.91 -10.78 8.82
C LEU A 94 -13.05 -11.32 9.68
N SER A 95 -14.28 -11.29 9.15
CA SER A 95 -15.44 -11.95 9.74
C SER A 95 -15.82 -13.14 8.87
N VAL A 96 -15.80 -14.35 9.44
CA VAL A 96 -16.16 -15.58 8.72
C VAL A 96 -16.86 -16.56 9.67
N PHE A 97 -18.00 -17.10 9.25
CA PHE A 97 -18.80 -18.07 10.03
C PHE A 97 -19.09 -17.64 11.49
N GLY A 98 -19.34 -16.34 11.74
CA GLY A 98 -19.61 -15.80 13.07
C GLY A 98 -18.35 -15.55 13.92
N TYR A 99 -17.16 -15.91 13.45
CA TYR A 99 -15.90 -15.59 14.09
C TYR A 99 -15.31 -14.30 13.53
N GLN A 100 -14.70 -13.50 14.39
CA GLN A 100 -13.95 -12.31 14.00
C GLN A 100 -12.47 -12.52 14.29
N VAL A 101 -11.65 -12.38 13.26
CA VAL A 101 -10.19 -12.44 13.36
C VAL A 101 -9.64 -11.06 13.02
N ALA A 102 -9.03 -10.41 13.99
CA ALA A 102 -8.32 -9.16 13.79
C ALA A 102 -6.81 -9.41 13.82
N LYS A 103 -6.10 -8.86 12.84
CA LYS A 103 -4.64 -8.80 12.89
C LYS A 103 -4.19 -7.36 12.69
N THR A 104 -3.31 -6.89 13.54
CA THR A 104 -2.46 -5.75 13.26
C THR A 104 -1.08 -6.28 12.94
N ARG A 105 -0.30 -5.55 12.19
CA ARG A 105 0.97 -6.06 11.72
C ARG A 105 1.83 -6.63 12.84
N SER A 106 2.05 -7.93 12.81
CA SER A 106 3.16 -8.51 13.54
C SER A 106 4.42 -8.41 12.67
N PHE A 107 5.47 -7.81 13.19
CA PHE A 107 6.79 -8.01 12.66
C PHE A 107 7.18 -9.47 12.88
N ARG A 108 7.49 -10.16 11.82
CA ARG A 108 8.46 -11.24 11.97
C ARG A 108 9.83 -10.58 12.03
N ALA A 109 10.28 -10.25 13.22
CA ALA A 109 11.65 -9.86 13.44
C ALA A 109 12.50 -11.14 13.47
N LYS A 110 13.52 -11.20 12.64
CA LYS A 110 14.55 -12.22 12.75
C LYS A 110 15.58 -11.70 13.75
N ILE A 111 15.51 -12.16 14.97
CA ILE A 111 16.53 -11.87 16.00
C ILE A 111 17.38 -13.13 16.15
N ASN A 112 18.68 -13.02 15.95
CA ASN A 112 19.64 -14.13 16.07
C ASN A 112 19.25 -15.39 15.28
N GLY A 113 18.67 -15.21 14.09
CA GLY A 113 18.32 -16.34 13.22
C GLY A 113 16.94 -16.95 13.47
N THR A 114 16.22 -16.56 14.52
CA THR A 114 14.89 -17.07 14.87
C THR A 114 13.80 -16.06 14.49
N TRP A 115 12.67 -16.55 13.99
CA TRP A 115 11.49 -15.76 13.63
C TRP A 115 10.54 -15.64 14.84
N TYR A 116 10.14 -14.44 15.20
CA TYR A 116 9.13 -14.14 16.23
C TYR A 116 7.90 -13.50 15.61
#